data_6831d2c65fd341b07a31c737e33239c5
#
_entry.id   6831d2c65fd341b07a31c737e33239c5
#
_cell.length_a   1.000
_cell.length_b   1.000
_cell.length_c   1.000
_cell.angle_alpha   90.00
_cell.angle_beta   90.00
_cell.angle_gamma   90.00
#
_symmetry.space_group_name_H-M   'P 1'
#
loop_
_entity.id
_entity.type
_entity.pdbx_description
1 polymer ?
#
loop_
_entity_poly.entity_id
_entity_poly.type
_entity_poly.pdbx_seq_one_letter_code
_entity_poly.pdbx_strand_id
1 'polypeptide(L)' 'MKLWITEHVNENGAAIGPYIKAETIAEANRIAIQYGLLVLGEIQELEHEVKIKERTVH' A
#
# COMPACT_ATOMS: atom_id res chain seq x y z
N MET A 1 0.95 13.68 -4.32
CA MET A 1 1.48 12.66 -3.42
C MET A 1 1.11 11.28 -3.87
N LYS A 2 1.97 10.34 -3.60
CA LYS A 2 1.73 8.97 -4.02
C LYS A 2 1.22 8.15 -2.87
N LEU A 3 0.45 7.13 -3.20
CA LEU A 3 -0.05 6.22 -2.19
C LEU A 3 0.77 4.94 -2.22
N TRP A 4 1.06 4.41 -1.04
CA TRP A 4 1.87 3.21 -0.92
C TRP A 4 1.11 2.16 -0.13
N ILE A 5 1.13 0.94 -0.64
CA ILE A 5 0.50 -0.19 0.03
C ILE A 5 1.46 -0.74 1.07
N THR A 6 0.94 -1.08 2.23
CA THR A 6 1.76 -1.66 3.27
C THR A 6 1.23 -3.00 3.71
N GLU A 7 2.05 -3.71 4.45
CA GLU A 7 1.71 -5.01 4.97
C GLU A 7 2.05 -5.05 6.44
N HIS A 8 1.15 -5.60 7.21
CA HIS A 8 1.36 -5.77 8.64
C HIS A 8 1.54 -7.24 8.92
N VAL A 9 2.70 -7.61 9.46
CA VAL A 9 3.03 -9.01 9.70
C VAL A 9 2.94 -9.30 11.19
N ASN A 10 2.26 -10.37 11.54
CA ASN A 10 2.17 -10.77 12.94
C ASN A 10 2.24 -12.29 13.02
N GLU A 11 1.98 -12.83 14.21
CA GLU A 11 2.12 -14.26 14.40
C GLU A 11 1.17 -15.05 13.53
N ASN A 12 0.04 -14.49 13.23
CA ASN A 12 -0.96 -15.21 12.45
C ASN A 12 -0.74 -15.08 10.96
N GLY A 13 0.25 -14.33 10.55
CA GLY A 13 0.52 -14.16 9.14
C GLY A 13 0.59 -12.70 8.79
N ALA A 14 0.26 -12.39 7.53
CA ALA A 14 0.37 -11.04 7.03
C ALA A 14 -0.99 -10.52 6.61
N ALA A 15 -1.20 -9.24 6.78
CA ALA A 15 -2.45 -8.60 6.38
C ALA A 15 -2.12 -7.25 5.76
N ILE A 16 -3.01 -6.77 4.90
CA ILE A 16 -2.82 -5.48 4.29
C ILE A 16 -2.97 -4.41 5.35
N GLY A 17 -2.00 -3.51 5.41
CA GLY A 17 -2.06 -2.42 6.37
C GLY A 17 -2.64 -1.18 5.75
N PRO A 18 -2.53 -0.07 6.45
CA PRO A 18 -3.07 1.18 5.92
C PRO A 18 -2.22 1.70 4.78
N TYR A 19 -2.81 2.55 3.96
CA TYR A 19 -2.08 3.18 2.89
C TYR A 19 -1.28 4.33 3.46
N ILE A 20 -0.12 4.57 2.87
CA ILE A 20 0.74 5.66 3.29
C ILE A 20 0.85 6.66 2.15
N LYS A 21 0.75 7.93 2.47
CA LYS A 21 0.95 8.99 1.48
C LYS A 21 2.37 9.50 1.62
N ALA A 22 3.13 9.45 0.56
CA ALA A 22 4.51 9.90 0.59
C ALA A 22 4.96 10.21 -0.82
N GLU A 23 5.95 11.07 -0.94
CA GLU A 23 6.46 11.46 -2.23
C GLU A 23 7.41 10.44 -2.81
N THR A 24 8.14 9.75 -1.96
CA THR A 24 9.13 8.79 -2.42
C THR A 24 9.02 7.53 -1.57
N ILE A 25 9.64 6.47 -2.09
CA ILE A 25 9.62 5.22 -1.35
C ILE A 25 10.43 5.33 -0.07
N ALA A 26 11.47 6.14 -0.08
CA ALA A 26 12.27 6.31 1.14
C ALA A 26 11.42 6.92 2.24
N GLU A 27 10.62 7.89 1.88
CA GLU A 27 9.75 8.52 2.84
C GLU A 27 8.68 7.56 3.31
N ALA A 28 8.12 6.78 2.38
CA ALA A 28 7.10 5.81 2.74
C ALA A 28 7.67 4.77 3.70
N ASN A 29 8.89 4.31 3.44
CA ASN A 29 9.52 3.34 4.32
C ASN A 29 9.72 3.90 5.71
N ARG A 30 10.13 5.16 5.79
CA ARG A 30 10.37 5.76 7.09
C ARG A 30 9.09 5.79 7.90
N ILE A 31 7.99 6.16 7.25
CA ILE A 31 6.72 6.20 7.94
C ILE A 31 6.28 4.80 8.33
N ALA A 32 6.44 3.86 7.41
CA ALA A 32 6.00 2.50 7.68
C ALA A 32 6.74 1.90 8.87
N ILE A 33 8.03 2.14 8.96
CA ILE A 33 8.81 1.59 10.04
C ILE A 33 8.30 2.06 11.39
N GLN A 34 7.86 3.30 11.46
CA GLN A 34 7.36 3.83 12.70
C GLN A 34 6.13 3.09 13.19
N TYR A 35 5.39 2.51 12.26
CA TYR A 35 4.18 1.78 12.62
C TYR A 35 4.34 0.27 12.53
N GLY A 36 5.57 -0.19 12.32
CA GLY A 36 5.78 -1.63 12.21
C GLY A 36 5.23 -2.22 10.94
N LEU A 37 5.25 -1.46 9.86
CA LEU A 37 4.70 -1.91 8.59
C LEU A 37 5.80 -2.08 7.57
N LEU A 38 5.48 -2.84 6.52
CA LEU A 38 6.37 -3.03 5.39
C LEU A 38 5.73 -2.42 4.16
N VAL A 39 6.51 -1.69 3.38
CA VAL A 39 5.98 -1.10 2.16
C VAL A 39 6.07 -2.13 1.06
N LEU A 40 4.93 -2.42 0.44
CA LEU A 40 4.88 -3.41 -0.63
C LEU A 40 5.06 -2.78 -2.00
N GLY A 41 4.52 -1.60 -2.19
CA GLY A 41 4.62 -0.98 -3.48
C GLY A 41 3.78 0.27 -3.57
N GLU A 42 3.84 0.89 -4.73
CA GLU A 42 3.13 2.14 -4.96
C GLU A 42 1.83 1.88 -5.70
N ILE A 43 0.77 2.58 -5.30
CA ILE A 43 -0.49 2.53 -6.02
C ILE A 43 -0.50 3.70 -6.97
N GLN A 44 -0.59 3.39 -8.25
CA GLN A 44 -0.48 4.41 -9.26
C GLN A 44 -1.66 5.34 -9.32
N GLU A 45 -2.79 4.79 -9.59
CA GLU A 45 -3.98 5.59 -9.83
C GLU A 45 -5.18 4.89 -9.30
N LEU A 46 -5.87 5.52 -8.44
CA LEU A 46 -7.07 4.93 -7.90
C LEU A 46 -8.13 4.75 -8.94
N GLU A 47 -8.22 5.68 -9.85
CA GLU A 47 -9.21 5.56 -10.90
C GLU A 47 -9.00 4.34 -11.71
N HIS A 48 -7.76 4.05 -12.01
CA HIS A 48 -7.45 2.90 -12.82
C HIS A 48 -7.79 1.62 -12.09
N GLU A 49 -7.58 1.62 -10.82
CA GLU A 49 -7.90 0.44 -10.06
C GLU A 49 -9.36 0.12 -10.12
N VAL A 50 -10.17 1.14 -10.05
CA VAL A 50 -11.59 0.91 -10.10
C VAL A 50 -11.97 0.28 -11.41
N LYS A 51 -11.40 0.76 -12.50
CA LYS A 51 -11.73 0.19 -13.77
C LYS A 51 -11.30 -1.24 -13.87
N ILE A 52 -10.14 -1.53 -13.37
CA ILE A 52 -9.65 -2.88 -13.44
C ILE A 52 -10.57 -3.81 -12.71
N LYS A 53 -11.06 -3.39 -11.58
CA LYS A 53 -11.96 -4.22 -10.83
C LYS A 53 -13.19 -4.54 -11.61
N GLU A 54 -13.70 -3.56 -12.28
CA GLU A 54 -14.90 -3.81 -13.07
C GLU A 54 -14.67 -4.84 -14.09
N ARG A 55 -13.53 -4.77 -14.74
CA ARG A 55 -13.27 -5.71 -15.79
C ARG A 55 -13.09 -7.10 -15.27
N THR A 56 -12.49 -7.23 -14.15
CA THR A 56 -12.26 -8.56 -13.64
C THR A 56 -13.52 -9.20 -13.18
N VAL A 57 -14.53 -8.45 -13.00
CA VAL A 57 -15.76 -9.02 -12.54
C VAL A 57 -16.30 -10.01 -13.51
N HIS A 58 -15.98 -9.85 -14.74
CA HIS A 58 -16.42 -10.86 -15.68
C HIS A 58 -15.31 -11.53 -16.37
#